data_83421302d3834e9cd14c743c626cade5
#
_entry.id   83421302d3834e9cd14c743c626cade5
#
_cell.length_a   1.000
_cell.length_b   1.000
_cell.length_c   1.000
_cell.angle_alpha   90.00
_cell.angle_beta   90.00
_cell.angle_gamma   90.00
#
_symmetry.space_group_name_H-M   'P 1'
#
loop_
_entity.id
_entity.type
_entity.pdbx_description
1 polymer ?
#
loop_
_entity_poly.entity_id
_entity_poly.type
_entity_poly.pdbx_seq_one_letter_code
_entity_poly.pdbx_strand_id
1 'polypeptide(L)'
;MIRVIAVVAVAASLLSGCMTWSPGWENKPIRSPELINGGPALSRAAADAELAQAREPMAIRKAIAGYTAALEDSPEDAALLDDLADAHILYGAAWARSTREKAVWYRAGIRYAERSMATNERFRKRVQGGAGIGDAATELGPHQVRTMLLWVTGVSYYFKECLGVRQLLHFQWMLRTRELMEHMLAADREFGGGAVLFSLGIYHLALPPGAGRDLDRSRQFLDEAVAASPTSLLTRWGRAKYFHVMTGDREAFRRDLEWVIAQPMETPDNTLPWNLYFQRDARETLASIDRLF
;
A
#
# COMPACT_ATOMS: atom_id res chain seq x y z
N MET A 1 -14.37 -34.31 -27.57
CA MET A 1 -14.55 -32.87 -27.36
C MET A 1 -15.34 -32.53 -26.10
N ILE A 2 -16.41 -33.20 -25.76
CA ILE A 2 -17.27 -32.88 -24.57
C ILE A 2 -16.53 -33.02 -23.21
N ARG A 3 -15.61 -33.98 -23.06
CA ARG A 3 -14.86 -34.19 -21.81
C ARG A 3 -13.81 -33.11 -21.48
N VAL A 4 -13.24 -32.47 -22.50
CA VAL A 4 -12.26 -31.39 -22.32
C VAL A 4 -12.95 -30.09 -21.87
N ILE A 5 -14.15 -29.83 -22.40
CA ILE A 5 -14.94 -28.64 -22.02
C ILE A 5 -15.41 -28.73 -20.55
N ALA A 6 -15.78 -29.93 -20.10
CA ALA A 6 -16.21 -30.13 -18.69
C ALA A 6 -15.06 -29.93 -17.68
N VAL A 7 -13.82 -30.34 -18.04
CA VAL A 7 -12.65 -30.15 -17.16
C VAL A 7 -12.26 -28.68 -17.08
N VAL A 8 -12.35 -27.92 -18.17
CA VAL A 8 -12.05 -26.48 -18.18
C VAL A 8 -13.12 -25.71 -17.38
N ALA A 9 -14.40 -26.08 -17.50
CA ALA A 9 -15.48 -25.44 -16.75
C ALA A 9 -15.40 -25.71 -15.23
N VAL A 10 -15.00 -26.94 -14.83
CA VAL A 10 -14.78 -27.29 -13.42
C VAL A 10 -13.54 -26.58 -12.87
N ALA A 11 -12.46 -26.48 -13.64
CA ALA A 11 -11.27 -25.72 -13.22
C ALA A 11 -11.56 -24.21 -13.07
N ALA A 12 -12.38 -23.63 -13.97
CA ALA A 12 -12.81 -22.25 -13.86
C ALA A 12 -13.70 -22.00 -12.64
N SER A 13 -14.58 -22.96 -12.30
CA SER A 13 -15.45 -22.87 -11.11
C SER A 13 -14.66 -23.02 -9.80
N LEU A 14 -13.62 -23.86 -9.79
CA LEU A 14 -12.74 -24.01 -8.62
C LEU A 14 -11.85 -22.78 -8.41
N LEU A 15 -11.45 -22.08 -9.47
CA LEU A 15 -10.70 -20.83 -9.40
C LEU A 15 -11.58 -19.67 -8.91
N SER A 16 -12.86 -19.66 -9.20
CA SER A 16 -13.80 -18.63 -8.71
C SER A 16 -14.09 -18.75 -7.19
N GLY A 17 -14.03 -19.96 -6.61
CA GLY A 17 -14.33 -20.21 -5.21
C GLY A 17 -13.20 -19.88 -4.24
N CYS A 18 -11.95 -19.77 -4.70
CA CYS A 18 -10.77 -19.56 -3.83
C CYS A 18 -10.38 -18.08 -3.63
N MET A 19 -11.11 -17.14 -4.23
CA MET A 19 -10.73 -15.72 -4.23
C MET A 19 -11.83 -14.78 -3.77
N THR A 20 -12.72 -15.23 -2.93
CA THR A 20 -13.60 -14.30 -2.22
C THR A 20 -12.73 -13.48 -1.28
N TRP A 21 -12.50 -12.20 -1.65
CA TRP A 21 -12.02 -11.23 -0.71
C TRP A 21 -12.97 -11.24 0.49
N SER A 22 -12.44 -11.69 1.62
CA SER A 22 -13.19 -11.70 2.87
C SER A 22 -12.93 -10.35 3.53
N PRO A 23 -13.88 -9.43 3.48
CA PRO A 23 -13.68 -8.08 3.99
C PRO A 23 -13.34 -8.10 5.48
N GLY A 24 -12.34 -7.33 5.84
CA GLY A 24 -11.87 -7.24 7.24
C GLY A 24 -12.75 -6.42 8.17
N TRP A 25 -13.85 -5.81 7.67
CA TRP A 25 -14.74 -4.98 8.48
C TRP A 25 -15.71 -5.72 9.40
N GLU A 26 -15.89 -7.02 9.25
CA GLU A 26 -16.53 -7.77 10.29
C GLU A 26 -15.66 -7.70 11.55
N ASN A 27 -16.22 -7.36 12.68
CA ASN A 27 -15.61 -7.15 14.01
C ASN A 27 -14.69 -8.28 14.52
N LYS A 28 -13.88 -8.86 13.66
CA LYS A 28 -12.87 -9.86 14.02
C LYS A 28 -11.64 -9.14 14.53
N PRO A 29 -11.07 -9.57 15.66
CA PRO A 29 -9.83 -8.99 16.17
C PRO A 29 -8.76 -8.98 15.06
N ILE A 30 -8.19 -7.82 14.81
CA ILE A 30 -7.04 -7.72 13.92
C ILE A 30 -5.87 -8.33 14.68
N ARG A 31 -5.30 -9.41 14.17
CA ARG A 31 -4.07 -9.97 14.72
C ARG A 31 -2.94 -8.99 14.39
N SER A 32 -2.72 -8.05 15.28
CA SER A 32 -1.48 -7.29 15.30
C SER A 32 -0.35 -8.19 15.76
N PRO A 33 0.87 -8.02 15.24
CA PRO A 33 2.05 -8.62 15.84
C PRO A 33 2.11 -8.21 17.31
N GLU A 34 2.68 -9.05 18.17
CA GLU A 34 2.82 -8.76 19.60
C GLU A 34 3.39 -7.36 19.79
N LEU A 35 2.53 -6.46 20.24
CA LEU A 35 2.91 -5.14 20.68
C LEU A 35 3.62 -5.29 22.02
N ILE A 36 4.50 -4.37 22.32
CA ILE A 36 5.35 -4.41 23.51
C ILE A 36 4.47 -4.51 24.75
N ASN A 37 4.53 -5.63 25.45
CA ASN A 37 3.95 -5.79 26.77
C ASN A 37 4.83 -5.06 27.76
N GLY A 38 4.35 -4.03 28.45
CA GLY A 38 5.03 -3.58 29.65
C GLY A 38 5.13 -2.08 29.94
N GLY A 39 4.31 -1.23 29.36
CA GLY A 39 4.23 0.19 29.75
C GLY A 39 2.82 0.76 29.57
N PRO A 40 2.48 1.89 30.21
CA PRO A 40 1.23 2.57 29.95
C PRO A 40 1.18 2.95 28.45
N ALA A 41 0.03 2.70 27.81
CA ALA A 41 -0.18 3.09 26.43
C ALA A 41 -0.07 4.62 26.31
N LEU A 42 0.56 5.08 25.22
CA LEU A 42 0.62 6.51 24.91
C LEU A 42 -0.79 7.06 24.65
N SER A 43 -1.05 8.30 25.04
CA SER A 43 -2.22 9.01 24.52
C SER A 43 -2.10 9.19 23.00
N ARG A 44 -3.23 9.45 22.30
CA ARG A 44 -3.21 9.70 20.85
C ARG A 44 -2.19 10.76 20.47
N ALA A 45 -2.22 11.93 21.10
CA ALA A 45 -1.29 13.02 20.79
C ALA A 45 0.18 12.62 21.02
N ALA A 46 0.47 11.82 22.05
CA ALA A 46 1.81 11.31 22.28
C ALA A 46 2.22 10.25 21.24
N ALA A 47 1.29 9.43 20.79
CA ALA A 47 1.51 8.47 19.73
C ALA A 47 1.77 9.16 18.36
N ASP A 48 1.03 10.23 18.06
CA ASP A 48 1.25 11.08 16.87
C ASP A 48 2.68 11.68 16.89
N ALA A 49 3.10 12.24 18.01
CA ALA A 49 4.43 12.82 18.18
C ALA A 49 5.54 11.75 18.07
N GLU A 50 5.34 10.58 18.67
CA GLU A 50 6.29 9.45 18.60
C GLU A 50 6.44 8.96 17.16
N LEU A 51 5.32 8.78 16.43
CA LEU A 51 5.34 8.36 15.04
C LEU A 51 5.99 9.40 14.13
N ALA A 52 5.65 10.67 14.30
CA ALA A 52 6.18 11.76 13.47
C ALA A 52 7.71 11.87 13.54
N GLN A 53 8.31 11.49 14.67
CA GLN A 53 9.76 11.52 14.88
C GLN A 53 10.41 10.12 14.84
N ALA A 54 9.67 9.09 14.44
CA ALA A 54 10.15 7.71 14.50
C ALA A 54 11.35 7.47 13.56
N ARG A 55 12.49 7.11 14.16
CA ARG A 55 13.72 6.71 13.44
C ARG A 55 14.05 5.24 13.65
N GLU A 56 13.39 4.59 14.59
CA GLU A 56 13.65 3.23 15.04
C GLU A 56 12.34 2.42 15.12
N PRO A 57 12.39 1.09 14.93
CA PRO A 57 11.20 0.24 14.92
C PRO A 57 10.39 0.32 16.21
N MET A 58 11.07 0.56 17.36
CA MET A 58 10.43 0.66 18.65
C MET A 58 9.49 1.86 18.77
N ALA A 59 9.83 3.01 18.19
CA ALA A 59 8.99 4.20 18.19
C ALA A 59 7.67 3.93 17.45
N ILE A 60 7.73 3.27 16.28
CA ILE A 60 6.52 2.90 15.51
C ILE A 60 5.65 1.93 16.32
N ARG A 61 6.25 0.94 16.99
CA ARG A 61 5.48 -0.02 17.82
C ARG A 61 4.81 0.65 19.01
N LYS A 62 5.47 1.61 19.65
CA LYS A 62 4.86 2.41 20.73
C LYS A 62 3.68 3.26 20.23
N ALA A 63 3.83 3.89 19.06
CA ALA A 63 2.75 4.65 18.44
C ALA A 63 1.55 3.74 18.13
N ILE A 64 1.78 2.56 17.53
CA ILE A 64 0.72 1.57 17.27
C ILE A 64 0.01 1.16 18.56
N ALA A 65 0.75 0.92 19.65
CA ALA A 65 0.15 0.57 20.94
C ALA A 65 -0.75 1.71 21.48
N GLY A 66 -0.30 2.97 21.38
CA GLY A 66 -1.08 4.13 21.74
C GLY A 66 -2.35 4.31 20.90
N TYR A 67 -2.23 4.18 19.57
CA TYR A 67 -3.40 4.21 18.68
C TYR A 67 -4.38 3.07 18.94
N THR A 68 -3.88 1.86 19.24
CA THR A 68 -4.72 0.71 19.56
C THR A 68 -5.52 0.96 20.84
N ALA A 69 -4.90 1.51 21.87
CA ALA A 69 -5.59 1.87 23.11
C ALA A 69 -6.62 2.99 22.87
N ALA A 70 -6.29 4.03 22.11
CA ALA A 70 -7.24 5.08 21.78
C ALA A 70 -8.44 4.57 20.96
N LEU A 71 -8.22 3.55 20.12
CA LEU A 71 -9.28 2.94 19.32
C LEU A 71 -10.29 2.12 20.15
N GLU A 72 -9.91 1.67 21.37
CA GLU A 72 -10.85 1.01 22.30
C GLU A 72 -11.95 1.96 22.74
N ASP A 73 -11.62 3.26 22.94
CA ASP A 73 -12.56 4.30 23.32
C ASP A 73 -13.38 4.81 22.12
N SER A 74 -12.85 4.71 20.91
CA SER A 74 -13.47 5.24 19.69
C SER A 74 -13.33 4.26 18.51
N PRO A 75 -14.02 3.12 18.50
CA PRO A 75 -13.80 2.01 17.56
C PRO A 75 -14.06 2.33 16.08
N GLU A 76 -14.80 3.41 15.79
CA GLU A 76 -15.15 3.86 14.45
C GLU A 76 -14.45 5.19 14.07
N ASP A 77 -13.43 5.61 14.82
CA ASP A 77 -12.62 6.79 14.44
C ASP A 77 -11.79 6.46 13.19
N ALA A 78 -12.24 6.97 12.04
CA ALA A 78 -11.60 6.72 10.74
C ALA A 78 -10.15 7.21 10.70
N ALA A 79 -9.84 8.33 11.36
CA ALA A 79 -8.48 8.86 11.39
C ALA A 79 -7.53 7.96 12.18
N LEU A 80 -7.96 7.43 13.34
CA LEU A 80 -7.19 6.44 14.10
C LEU A 80 -6.99 5.14 13.32
N LEU A 81 -8.01 4.68 12.61
CA LEU A 81 -7.92 3.49 11.76
C LEU A 81 -6.93 3.70 10.61
N ASP A 82 -6.90 4.89 10.01
CA ASP A 82 -5.93 5.26 8.99
C ASP A 82 -4.50 5.35 9.55
N ASP A 83 -4.32 5.93 10.73
CA ASP A 83 -3.00 6.02 11.39
C ASP A 83 -2.46 4.63 11.74
N LEU A 84 -3.33 3.72 12.21
CA LEU A 84 -2.99 2.32 12.42
C LEU A 84 -2.65 1.60 11.10
N ALA A 85 -3.41 1.84 10.03
CA ALA A 85 -3.11 1.26 8.73
C ALA A 85 -1.73 1.68 8.23
N ASP A 86 -1.44 2.99 8.26
CA ASP A 86 -0.17 3.56 7.82
C ASP A 86 1.01 3.02 8.64
N ALA A 87 0.93 3.08 9.97
CA ALA A 87 1.99 2.60 10.85
C ALA A 87 2.32 1.11 10.66
N HIS A 88 1.28 0.27 10.43
CA HIS A 88 1.50 -1.15 10.17
C HIS A 88 2.15 -1.39 8.80
N ILE A 89 1.70 -0.70 7.75
CA ILE A 89 2.28 -0.82 6.41
C ILE A 89 3.72 -0.34 6.42
N LEU A 90 3.98 0.80 7.02
CA LEU A 90 5.32 1.35 7.19
C LEU A 90 6.25 0.38 7.93
N TYR A 91 5.81 -0.19 9.06
CA TYR A 91 6.63 -1.16 9.79
C TYR A 91 6.94 -2.38 8.92
N GLY A 92 5.95 -2.89 8.21
CA GLY A 92 6.12 -4.02 7.28
C GLY A 92 7.15 -3.73 6.19
N ALA A 93 7.11 -2.54 5.60
CA ALA A 93 8.03 -2.11 4.54
C ALA A 93 9.44 -1.81 5.07
N ALA A 94 9.53 -1.10 6.18
CA ALA A 94 10.79 -0.54 6.65
C ALA A 94 11.59 -1.50 7.57
N TRP A 95 10.92 -2.36 8.34
CA TRP A 95 11.57 -3.04 9.45
C TRP A 95 11.37 -4.57 9.49
N ALA A 96 10.25 -5.07 8.96
CA ALA A 96 10.02 -6.52 8.92
C ALA A 96 11.01 -7.20 7.98
N ARG A 97 11.63 -8.29 8.45
CA ARG A 97 12.74 -8.93 7.74
C ARG A 97 12.33 -10.15 6.92
N SER A 98 11.37 -10.92 7.44
CA SER A 98 10.91 -12.13 6.76
C SER A 98 9.59 -11.92 6.05
N THR A 99 9.36 -12.67 4.96
CA THR A 99 8.07 -12.69 4.23
C THR A 99 6.89 -12.98 5.18
N ARG A 100 7.08 -13.85 6.16
CA ARG A 100 6.04 -14.19 7.14
C ARG A 100 5.71 -13.01 8.05
N GLU A 101 6.72 -12.32 8.54
CA GLU A 101 6.58 -11.13 9.36
C GLU A 101 5.92 -10.00 8.56
N LYS A 102 6.43 -9.68 7.37
CA LYS A 102 5.82 -8.70 6.44
C LYS A 102 4.35 -8.99 6.19
N ALA A 103 4.00 -10.25 5.96
CA ALA A 103 2.62 -10.65 5.71
C ALA A 103 1.68 -10.38 6.90
N VAL A 104 2.16 -10.46 8.13
CA VAL A 104 1.37 -10.12 9.32
C VAL A 104 1.12 -8.61 9.37
N TRP A 105 2.18 -7.81 9.19
CA TRP A 105 2.10 -6.35 9.24
C TRP A 105 1.22 -5.78 8.12
N TYR A 106 1.45 -6.16 6.87
CA TYR A 106 0.65 -5.68 5.75
C TYR A 106 -0.83 -6.06 5.86
N ARG A 107 -1.14 -7.31 6.29
CA ARG A 107 -2.53 -7.71 6.49
C ARG A 107 -3.23 -6.95 7.60
N ALA A 108 -2.53 -6.60 8.67
CA ALA A 108 -3.08 -5.74 9.71
C ALA A 108 -3.40 -4.35 9.14
N GLY A 109 -2.44 -3.73 8.42
CA GLY A 109 -2.66 -2.43 7.77
C GLY A 109 -3.83 -2.43 6.78
N ILE A 110 -3.91 -3.45 5.91
CA ILE A 110 -5.04 -3.62 4.98
C ILE A 110 -6.38 -3.68 5.74
N ARG A 111 -6.44 -4.43 6.84
CA ARG A 111 -7.68 -4.57 7.62
C ARG A 111 -8.08 -3.30 8.35
N TYR A 112 -7.12 -2.51 8.83
CA TYR A 112 -7.42 -1.20 9.40
C TYR A 112 -7.97 -0.25 8.34
N ALA A 113 -7.38 -0.21 7.15
CA ALA A 113 -7.90 0.57 6.03
C ALA A 113 -9.31 0.12 5.60
N GLU A 114 -9.59 -1.20 5.57
CA GLU A 114 -10.93 -1.73 5.31
C GLU A 114 -11.93 -1.27 6.36
N ARG A 115 -11.58 -1.31 7.64
CA ARG A 115 -12.45 -0.81 8.72
C ARG A 115 -12.67 0.69 8.59
N SER A 116 -11.65 1.46 8.23
CA SER A 116 -11.79 2.90 8.00
C SER A 116 -12.75 3.20 6.86
N MET A 117 -12.63 2.53 5.69
CA MET A 117 -13.63 2.66 4.62
C MET A 117 -15.04 2.30 5.08
N ALA A 118 -15.18 1.27 5.94
CA ALA A 118 -16.47 0.81 6.42
C ALA A 118 -17.11 1.72 7.49
N THR A 119 -16.43 2.74 7.98
CA THR A 119 -17.06 3.82 8.77
C THR A 119 -18.06 4.61 7.92
N ASN A 120 -17.87 4.64 6.59
CA ASN A 120 -18.90 5.09 5.66
C ASN A 120 -20.01 4.03 5.54
N GLU A 121 -21.19 4.36 6.06
CA GLU A 121 -22.32 3.42 6.12
C GLU A 121 -22.78 2.94 4.74
N ARG A 122 -22.73 3.83 3.71
CA ARG A 122 -23.15 3.47 2.35
C ARG A 122 -22.18 2.47 1.74
N PHE A 123 -20.89 2.73 1.86
CA PHE A 123 -19.85 1.78 1.44
C PHE A 123 -20.04 0.43 2.15
N ARG A 124 -20.19 0.44 3.48
CA ARG A 124 -20.38 -0.76 4.28
C ARG A 124 -21.58 -1.58 3.82
N LYS A 125 -22.73 -0.95 3.58
CA LYS A 125 -23.95 -1.61 3.09
C LYS A 125 -23.73 -2.26 1.71
N ARG A 126 -23.03 -1.58 0.81
CA ARG A 126 -22.77 -2.14 -0.53
C ARG A 126 -21.90 -3.39 -0.48
N VAL A 127 -20.81 -3.37 0.27
CA VAL A 127 -19.92 -4.53 0.38
C VAL A 127 -20.56 -5.67 1.16
N GLN A 128 -21.36 -5.40 2.18
CA GLN A 128 -22.16 -6.41 2.88
C GLN A 128 -23.23 -7.02 1.95
N GLY A 129 -23.75 -6.25 1.01
CA GLY A 129 -24.64 -6.70 -0.05
C GLY A 129 -23.97 -7.48 -1.18
N GLY A 130 -22.64 -7.69 -1.11
CA GLY A 130 -21.87 -8.48 -2.08
C GLY A 130 -21.24 -7.67 -3.22
N ALA A 131 -21.30 -6.34 -3.19
CA ALA A 131 -20.60 -5.51 -4.17
C ALA A 131 -19.08 -5.68 -4.05
N GLY A 132 -18.37 -5.59 -5.18
CA GLY A 132 -16.92 -5.50 -5.19
C GLY A 132 -16.44 -4.20 -4.52
N ILE A 133 -15.19 -4.18 -4.07
CA ILE A 133 -14.63 -3.01 -3.38
C ILE A 133 -14.60 -1.78 -4.30
N GLY A 134 -14.27 -1.97 -5.58
CA GLY A 134 -14.27 -0.89 -6.57
C GLY A 134 -15.66 -0.29 -6.77
N ASP A 135 -16.69 -1.13 -6.94
CA ASP A 135 -18.07 -0.69 -7.06
C ASP A 135 -18.55 0.04 -5.80
N ALA A 136 -18.18 -0.47 -4.62
CA ALA A 136 -18.56 0.13 -3.36
C ALA A 136 -17.82 1.45 -3.10
N ALA A 137 -16.60 1.61 -3.61
CA ALA A 137 -15.78 2.81 -3.46
C ALA A 137 -16.41 4.07 -4.08
N THR A 138 -17.40 3.93 -4.97
CA THR A 138 -18.17 5.07 -5.50
C THR A 138 -18.96 5.82 -4.42
N GLU A 139 -19.15 5.22 -3.24
CA GLU A 139 -19.75 5.87 -2.07
C GLU A 139 -18.72 6.64 -1.20
N LEU A 140 -17.43 6.47 -1.48
CA LEU A 140 -16.35 7.14 -0.77
C LEU A 140 -16.05 8.49 -1.45
N GLY A 141 -15.96 9.52 -0.64
CA GLY A 141 -15.66 10.88 -1.14
C GLY A 141 -14.17 11.24 -1.02
N PRO A 142 -13.82 12.50 -1.33
CA PRO A 142 -12.45 12.99 -1.24
C PRO A 142 -11.80 12.80 0.15
N HIS A 143 -12.59 12.80 1.22
CA HIS A 143 -12.10 12.59 2.58
C HIS A 143 -11.55 11.18 2.82
N GLN A 144 -11.95 10.19 2.02
CA GLN A 144 -11.50 8.81 2.13
C GLN A 144 -10.38 8.45 1.13
N VAL A 145 -9.84 9.41 0.38
CA VAL A 145 -8.72 9.15 -0.56
C VAL A 145 -7.50 8.60 0.18
N ARG A 146 -7.18 9.15 1.37
CA ARG A 146 -6.11 8.62 2.23
C ARG A 146 -6.33 7.15 2.55
N THR A 147 -7.52 6.80 3.01
CA THR A 147 -7.89 5.43 3.37
C THR A 147 -7.77 4.47 2.20
N MET A 148 -8.30 4.86 1.04
CA MET A 148 -8.19 4.07 -0.19
C MET A 148 -6.73 3.87 -0.61
N LEU A 149 -5.90 4.92 -0.52
CA LEU A 149 -4.48 4.84 -0.85
C LEU A 149 -3.73 3.90 0.10
N LEU A 150 -4.04 3.93 1.39
CA LEU A 150 -3.47 3.00 2.38
C LEU A 150 -3.83 1.55 2.06
N TRP A 151 -5.09 1.30 1.70
CA TRP A 151 -5.50 -0.04 1.27
C TRP A 151 -4.74 -0.51 0.03
N VAL A 152 -4.67 0.33 -1.00
CA VAL A 152 -3.92 0.04 -2.25
C VAL A 152 -2.44 -0.21 -1.95
N THR A 153 -1.83 0.60 -1.10
CA THR A 153 -0.42 0.47 -0.70
C THR A 153 -0.18 -0.85 0.02
N GLY A 154 -1.00 -1.17 1.02
CA GLY A 154 -0.91 -2.42 1.78
C GLY A 154 -1.08 -3.66 0.89
N VAL A 155 -2.08 -3.65 0.01
CA VAL A 155 -2.33 -4.73 -0.96
C VAL A 155 -1.15 -4.89 -1.93
N SER A 156 -0.61 -3.79 -2.44
CA SER A 156 0.51 -3.81 -3.40
C SER A 156 1.78 -4.38 -2.77
N TYR A 157 2.13 -3.96 -1.55
CA TYR A 157 3.26 -4.52 -0.81
C TYR A 157 3.04 -6.01 -0.49
N TYR A 158 1.85 -6.37 0.03
CA TYR A 158 1.52 -7.77 0.33
C TYR A 158 1.61 -8.65 -0.92
N PHE A 159 1.01 -8.21 -2.02
CA PHE A 159 1.04 -8.92 -3.30
C PHE A 159 2.48 -9.14 -3.78
N LYS A 160 3.29 -8.08 -3.79
CA LYS A 160 4.66 -8.12 -4.30
C LYS A 160 5.60 -8.93 -3.41
N GLU A 161 5.53 -8.72 -2.09
CA GLU A 161 6.55 -9.21 -1.18
C GLU A 161 6.19 -10.51 -0.46
N CYS A 162 4.88 -10.85 -0.40
CA CYS A 162 4.43 -11.98 0.40
C CYS A 162 3.85 -13.14 -0.39
N LEU A 163 3.41 -12.93 -1.64
CA LEU A 163 2.72 -13.97 -2.41
C LEU A 163 3.65 -14.85 -3.25
N GLY A 164 4.80 -14.33 -3.71
CA GLY A 164 5.70 -15.10 -4.57
C GLY A 164 4.97 -15.69 -5.78
N VAL A 165 5.11 -16.99 -6.02
CA VAL A 165 4.43 -17.69 -7.15
C VAL A 165 2.91 -17.67 -7.06
N ARG A 166 2.33 -17.43 -5.87
CA ARG A 166 0.88 -17.32 -5.68
C ARG A 166 0.30 -16.03 -6.23
N GLN A 167 1.10 -15.07 -6.69
CA GLN A 167 0.64 -13.84 -7.35
C GLN A 167 -0.33 -14.13 -8.50
N LEU A 168 -0.09 -15.20 -9.27
CA LEU A 168 -0.98 -15.60 -10.36
C LEU A 168 -2.39 -15.98 -9.88
N LEU A 169 -2.50 -16.63 -8.71
CA LEU A 169 -3.79 -17.00 -8.11
C LEU A 169 -4.53 -15.80 -7.51
N HIS A 170 -3.80 -14.75 -7.14
CA HIS A 170 -4.33 -13.55 -6.49
C HIS A 170 -4.34 -12.32 -7.40
N PHE A 171 -4.18 -12.50 -8.70
CA PHE A 171 -4.08 -11.40 -9.66
C PHE A 171 -5.28 -10.44 -9.64
N GLN A 172 -6.47 -10.96 -9.31
CA GLN A 172 -7.66 -10.11 -9.17
C GLN A 172 -7.53 -9.02 -8.10
N TRP A 173 -6.63 -9.16 -7.12
CA TRP A 173 -6.37 -8.10 -6.16
C TRP A 173 -5.78 -6.86 -6.85
N MET A 174 -4.93 -7.07 -7.83
CA MET A 174 -4.37 -5.97 -8.61
C MET A 174 -5.45 -5.25 -9.43
N LEU A 175 -6.41 -5.98 -9.99
CA LEU A 175 -7.53 -5.35 -10.71
C LEU A 175 -8.37 -4.49 -9.78
N ARG A 176 -8.64 -4.94 -8.57
CA ARG A 176 -9.36 -4.16 -7.55
C ARG A 176 -8.60 -2.92 -7.10
N THR A 177 -7.27 -2.98 -6.99
CA THR A 177 -6.48 -1.78 -6.70
C THR A 177 -6.61 -0.74 -7.80
N ARG A 178 -6.71 -1.15 -9.07
CA ARG A 178 -6.94 -0.24 -10.19
C ARG A 178 -8.27 0.51 -10.07
N GLU A 179 -9.35 -0.21 -9.77
CA GLU A 179 -10.68 0.39 -9.61
C GLU A 179 -10.67 1.49 -8.54
N LEU A 180 -10.02 1.25 -7.39
CA LEU A 180 -9.87 2.26 -6.36
C LEU A 180 -8.99 3.42 -6.81
N MET A 181 -7.87 3.16 -7.49
CA MET A 181 -6.98 4.22 -7.96
C MET A 181 -7.63 5.13 -9.02
N GLU A 182 -8.44 4.57 -9.92
CA GLU A 182 -9.22 5.33 -10.89
C GLU A 182 -10.26 6.22 -10.18
N HIS A 183 -10.90 5.71 -9.12
CA HIS A 183 -11.82 6.50 -8.30
C HIS A 183 -11.08 7.61 -7.52
N MET A 184 -9.95 7.30 -6.88
CA MET A 184 -9.13 8.30 -6.20
C MET A 184 -8.65 9.39 -7.16
N LEU A 185 -8.22 9.01 -8.38
CA LEU A 185 -7.76 9.96 -9.39
C LEU A 185 -8.85 10.96 -9.80
N ALA A 186 -10.11 10.49 -9.85
CA ALA A 186 -11.26 11.34 -10.13
C ALA A 186 -11.63 12.23 -8.92
N ALA A 187 -11.43 11.76 -7.70
CA ALA A 187 -11.76 12.47 -6.48
C ALA A 187 -10.70 13.52 -6.09
N ASP A 188 -9.42 13.17 -6.17
CA ASP A 188 -8.28 14.05 -5.88
C ASP A 188 -7.01 13.53 -6.57
N ARG A 189 -6.73 14.08 -7.76
CA ARG A 189 -5.58 13.70 -8.58
C ARG A 189 -4.22 13.98 -7.93
N GLU A 190 -4.14 15.03 -7.14
CA GLU A 190 -2.88 15.53 -6.57
C GLU A 190 -2.64 15.04 -5.14
N PHE A 191 -3.56 14.23 -4.60
CA PHE A 191 -3.46 13.72 -3.26
C PHE A 191 -2.08 13.10 -2.96
N GLY A 192 -1.53 13.44 -1.80
CA GLY A 192 -0.26 12.90 -1.31
C GLY A 192 0.92 13.18 -2.24
N GLY A 193 0.94 14.36 -2.88
CA GLY A 193 2.04 14.73 -3.76
C GLY A 193 2.21 13.78 -4.94
N GLY A 194 1.10 13.43 -5.61
CA GLY A 194 1.12 12.54 -6.77
C GLY A 194 1.19 11.04 -6.41
N ALA A 195 0.91 10.66 -5.17
CA ALA A 195 0.95 9.26 -4.76
C ALA A 195 -0.07 8.38 -5.49
N VAL A 196 -1.23 8.93 -5.89
CA VAL A 196 -2.22 8.23 -6.71
C VAL A 196 -1.69 7.98 -8.13
N LEU A 197 -1.08 9.00 -8.75
CA LEU A 197 -0.44 8.89 -10.06
C LEU A 197 0.70 7.87 -10.03
N PHE A 198 1.54 7.95 -9.01
CA PHE A 198 2.61 6.98 -8.78
C PHE A 198 2.07 5.54 -8.70
N SER A 199 1.01 5.31 -7.93
CA SER A 199 0.41 4.00 -7.76
C SER A 199 -0.15 3.44 -9.08
N LEU A 200 -0.78 4.28 -9.91
CA LEU A 200 -1.23 3.90 -11.26
C LEU A 200 -0.05 3.56 -12.19
N GLY A 201 1.03 4.35 -12.13
CA GLY A 201 2.26 4.06 -12.88
C GLY A 201 2.83 2.68 -12.53
N ILE A 202 2.93 2.36 -11.24
CA ILE A 202 3.37 1.05 -10.76
C ILE A 202 2.40 -0.06 -11.17
N TYR A 203 1.09 0.18 -11.14
CA TYR A 203 0.09 -0.78 -11.59
C TYR A 203 0.31 -1.18 -13.06
N HIS A 204 0.42 -0.21 -13.98
CA HIS A 204 0.63 -0.49 -15.41
C HIS A 204 1.94 -1.23 -15.68
N LEU A 205 2.96 -0.99 -14.87
CA LEU A 205 4.24 -1.68 -14.92
C LEU A 205 4.14 -3.14 -14.42
N ALA A 206 3.41 -3.36 -13.32
CA ALA A 206 3.37 -4.64 -12.61
C ALA A 206 2.55 -5.73 -13.32
N LEU A 207 1.70 -5.36 -14.26
CA LEU A 207 0.89 -6.31 -15.01
C LEU A 207 1.78 -7.25 -15.83
N PRO A 208 1.41 -8.55 -15.97
CA PRO A 208 2.13 -9.45 -16.84
C PRO A 208 2.07 -9.01 -18.32
N PRO A 209 3.10 -9.31 -19.13
CA PRO A 209 3.00 -9.17 -20.58
C PRO A 209 1.78 -9.94 -21.10
N GLY A 210 1.00 -9.33 -21.97
CA GLY A 210 -0.24 -9.93 -22.50
C GLY A 210 -1.47 -9.84 -21.58
N ALA A 211 -1.30 -9.39 -20.31
CA ALA A 211 -2.40 -9.12 -19.38
C ALA A 211 -2.61 -7.62 -19.10
N GLY A 212 -2.11 -6.75 -19.98
CA GLY A 212 -2.33 -5.32 -19.91
C GLY A 212 -1.14 -4.49 -19.42
N ARG A 213 0.10 -5.06 -19.35
CA ARG A 213 1.30 -4.26 -19.13
C ARG A 213 1.41 -3.17 -20.18
N ASP A 214 1.58 -1.93 -19.73
CA ASP A 214 1.71 -0.76 -20.59
C ASP A 214 2.82 0.14 -20.05
N LEU A 215 4.02 0.00 -20.63
CA LEU A 215 5.20 0.74 -20.18
C LEU A 215 5.12 2.23 -20.53
N ASP A 216 4.44 2.59 -21.61
CA ASP A 216 4.30 4.00 -21.99
C ASP A 216 3.34 4.71 -21.05
N ARG A 217 2.23 4.07 -20.73
CA ARG A 217 1.29 4.58 -19.73
C ARG A 217 1.89 4.61 -18.32
N SER A 218 2.67 3.59 -17.97
CA SER A 218 3.43 3.58 -16.72
C SER A 218 4.38 4.78 -16.64
N ARG A 219 5.16 5.03 -17.70
CA ARG A 219 6.05 6.18 -17.81
C ARG A 219 5.31 7.49 -17.62
N GLN A 220 4.22 7.68 -18.37
CA GLN A 220 3.41 8.88 -18.31
C GLN A 220 2.97 9.18 -16.87
N PHE A 221 2.37 8.20 -16.18
CA PHE A 221 1.91 8.39 -14.81
C PHE A 221 3.06 8.65 -13.82
N LEU A 222 4.19 7.97 -13.98
CA LEU A 222 5.36 8.19 -13.10
C LEU A 222 6.01 9.55 -13.32
N ASP A 223 6.09 10.03 -14.55
CA ASP A 223 6.61 11.36 -14.86
C ASP A 223 5.66 12.46 -14.38
N GLU A 224 4.35 12.28 -14.53
CA GLU A 224 3.34 13.16 -13.94
C GLU A 224 3.43 13.18 -12.41
N ALA A 225 3.62 12.04 -11.75
CA ALA A 225 3.78 11.97 -10.30
C ALA A 225 5.02 12.75 -9.82
N VAL A 226 6.15 12.64 -10.54
CA VAL A 226 7.35 13.43 -10.24
C VAL A 226 7.13 14.93 -10.47
N ALA A 227 6.37 15.30 -11.49
CA ALA A 227 6.05 16.70 -11.77
C ALA A 227 5.07 17.31 -10.74
N ALA A 228 4.09 16.52 -10.28
CA ALA A 228 3.11 16.96 -9.28
C ALA A 228 3.75 17.26 -7.92
N SER A 229 4.78 16.51 -7.52
CA SER A 229 5.55 16.79 -6.32
C SER A 229 7.06 16.65 -6.56
N PRO A 230 7.74 17.72 -6.93
CA PRO A 230 9.18 17.72 -7.18
C PRO A 230 10.03 17.36 -5.94
N THR A 231 9.45 17.47 -4.74
CA THR A 231 10.12 17.20 -3.45
C THR A 231 9.82 15.82 -2.88
N SER A 232 8.92 15.05 -3.49
CA SER A 232 8.55 13.71 -3.02
C SER A 232 9.65 12.68 -3.29
N LEU A 233 10.14 12.06 -2.22
CA LEU A 233 11.11 10.98 -2.34
C LEU A 233 10.49 9.71 -2.93
N LEU A 234 9.21 9.44 -2.61
CA LEU A 234 8.47 8.27 -3.07
C LEU A 234 8.49 8.12 -4.59
N THR A 235 8.19 9.21 -5.31
CA THR A 235 7.95 9.15 -6.75
C THR A 235 9.23 8.81 -7.52
N ARG A 236 10.36 9.44 -7.19
CA ARG A 236 11.65 9.15 -7.81
C ARG A 236 12.24 7.83 -7.33
N TRP A 237 12.17 7.53 -6.03
CA TRP A 237 12.59 6.24 -5.50
C TRP A 237 11.89 5.08 -6.20
N GLY A 238 10.58 5.14 -6.31
CA GLY A 238 9.82 4.05 -6.92
C GLY A 238 9.98 4.00 -8.44
N ARG A 239 10.10 5.15 -9.14
CA ARG A 239 10.40 5.19 -10.57
C ARG A 239 11.75 4.51 -10.85
N ALA A 240 12.78 4.83 -10.08
CA ALA A 240 14.07 4.18 -10.20
C ALA A 240 13.98 2.67 -9.98
N LYS A 241 13.48 2.27 -8.82
CA LYS A 241 13.48 0.89 -8.34
C LYS A 241 12.67 -0.06 -9.22
N TYR A 242 11.59 0.43 -9.80
CA TYR A 242 10.65 -0.41 -10.53
C TYR A 242 10.69 -0.17 -12.03
N PHE A 243 10.56 1.08 -12.47
CA PHE A 243 10.45 1.39 -13.89
C PHE A 243 11.81 1.35 -14.60
N HIS A 244 12.83 2.04 -14.09
CA HIS A 244 14.13 2.06 -14.74
C HIS A 244 14.83 0.70 -14.73
N VAL A 245 14.64 -0.10 -13.67
CA VAL A 245 15.11 -1.50 -13.66
C VAL A 245 14.40 -2.33 -14.74
N MET A 246 13.08 -2.18 -14.88
CA MET A 246 12.30 -2.93 -15.88
C MET A 246 12.68 -2.53 -17.31
N THR A 247 13.00 -1.26 -17.56
CA THR A 247 13.33 -0.74 -18.89
C THR A 247 14.83 -0.81 -19.21
N GLY A 248 15.67 -1.21 -18.26
CA GLY A 248 17.13 -1.26 -18.42
C GLY A 248 17.82 0.11 -18.47
N ASP A 249 17.16 1.17 -17.99
CA ASP A 249 17.73 2.51 -17.99
C ASP A 249 18.59 2.75 -16.73
N ARG A 250 19.84 2.24 -16.79
CA ARG A 250 20.83 2.35 -15.71
C ARG A 250 21.13 3.80 -15.30
N GLU A 251 21.22 4.70 -16.26
CA GLU A 251 21.58 6.09 -15.97
C GLU A 251 20.44 6.87 -15.32
N ALA A 252 19.21 6.69 -15.78
CA ALA A 252 18.04 7.28 -15.13
C ALA A 252 17.81 6.70 -13.72
N PHE A 253 18.02 5.38 -13.55
CA PHE A 253 18.01 4.72 -12.24
C PHE A 253 18.99 5.38 -11.26
N ARG A 254 20.25 5.55 -11.68
CA ARG A 254 21.27 6.19 -10.84
C ARG A 254 20.89 7.62 -10.47
N ARG A 255 20.51 8.44 -11.46
CA ARG A 255 20.13 9.84 -11.24
C ARG A 255 18.99 9.99 -10.24
N ASP A 256 17.93 9.18 -10.36
CA ASP A 256 16.79 9.26 -9.46
C ASP A 256 17.17 8.85 -8.03
N LEU A 257 17.95 7.76 -7.85
CA LEU A 257 18.35 7.32 -6.50
C LEU A 257 19.35 8.26 -5.84
N GLU A 258 20.32 8.80 -6.58
CA GLU A 258 21.27 9.81 -6.07
C GLU A 258 20.51 11.06 -5.62
N TRP A 259 19.50 11.49 -6.40
CA TRP A 259 18.64 12.60 -6.01
C TRP A 259 17.90 12.28 -4.69
N VAL A 260 17.28 11.11 -4.55
CA VAL A 260 16.58 10.70 -3.33
C VAL A 260 17.51 10.72 -2.11
N ILE A 261 18.74 10.21 -2.27
CA ILE A 261 19.74 10.15 -1.20
C ILE A 261 20.18 11.54 -0.75
N ALA A 262 20.23 12.51 -1.67
CA ALA A 262 20.67 13.87 -1.41
C ALA A 262 19.61 14.79 -0.78
N GLN A 263 18.31 14.37 -0.78
CA GLN A 263 17.25 15.21 -0.22
C GLN A 263 17.28 15.29 1.31
N PRO A 264 16.74 16.38 1.90
CA PRO A 264 16.46 16.41 3.33
C PRO A 264 15.44 15.32 3.70
N MET A 265 15.51 14.81 4.92
CA MET A 265 14.57 13.79 5.40
C MET A 265 13.17 14.35 5.71
N GLU A 266 13.08 15.63 5.98
CA GLU A 266 11.83 16.34 6.25
C GLU A 266 11.39 17.03 4.97
N THR A 267 10.31 16.54 4.36
CA THR A 267 9.68 17.10 3.16
C THR A 267 8.19 17.24 3.40
N PRO A 268 7.49 18.15 2.70
CA PRO A 268 6.06 18.35 2.89
C PRO A 268 5.21 17.16 2.45
N ASP A 269 5.74 16.31 1.56
CA ASP A 269 4.95 15.29 0.86
C ASP A 269 4.85 13.97 1.60
N ASN A 270 5.83 13.66 2.46
CA ASN A 270 5.89 12.39 3.19
C ASN A 270 6.34 12.61 4.63
N THR A 271 5.93 11.72 5.52
CA THR A 271 6.40 11.74 6.90
C THR A 271 7.87 11.32 7.00
N LEU A 272 8.55 11.81 8.04
CA LEU A 272 9.95 11.48 8.32
C LEU A 272 10.24 9.96 8.26
N PRO A 273 9.47 9.07 8.90
CA PRO A 273 9.78 7.63 8.89
C PRO A 273 9.64 6.99 7.49
N TRP A 274 8.72 7.48 6.63
CA TRP A 274 8.66 7.05 5.24
C TRP A 274 9.88 7.53 4.45
N ASN A 275 10.31 8.79 4.61
CA ASN A 275 11.49 9.32 3.95
C ASN A 275 12.77 8.60 4.37
N LEU A 276 12.90 8.26 5.65
CA LEU A 276 13.98 7.41 6.16
C LEU A 276 14.02 6.03 5.46
N TYR A 277 12.85 5.42 5.29
CA TYR A 277 12.75 4.16 4.55
C TYR A 277 13.20 4.32 3.09
N PHE A 278 12.68 5.33 2.38
CA PHE A 278 13.01 5.53 0.97
C PHE A 278 14.51 5.80 0.77
N GLN A 279 15.12 6.63 1.61
CA GLN A 279 16.55 6.92 1.51
C GLN A 279 17.44 5.72 1.85
N ARG A 280 17.08 4.94 2.88
CA ARG A 280 17.83 3.73 3.22
C ARG A 280 17.75 2.71 2.09
N ASP A 281 16.55 2.42 1.61
CA ASP A 281 16.34 1.49 0.49
C ASP A 281 17.00 1.99 -0.80
N ALA A 282 17.01 3.31 -1.05
CA ALA A 282 17.71 3.90 -2.19
C ALA A 282 19.22 3.64 -2.14
N ARG A 283 19.87 3.80 -0.96
CA ARG A 283 21.30 3.49 -0.79
C ARG A 283 21.60 2.02 -1.02
N GLU A 284 20.79 1.13 -0.45
CA GLU A 284 20.95 -0.32 -0.60
C GLU A 284 20.73 -0.77 -2.05
N THR A 285 19.72 -0.20 -2.72
CA THR A 285 19.39 -0.49 -4.11
C THR A 285 20.47 0.05 -5.06
N LEU A 286 20.97 1.25 -4.84
CA LEU A 286 22.05 1.85 -5.64
C LEU A 286 23.36 1.07 -5.49
N ALA A 287 23.69 0.60 -4.28
CA ALA A 287 24.85 -0.26 -4.03
C ALA A 287 24.77 -1.61 -4.78
N SER A 288 23.61 -1.97 -5.26
CA SER A 288 23.35 -3.22 -6.01
C SER A 288 23.25 -3.00 -7.52
N ILE A 289 23.58 -1.82 -8.04
CA ILE A 289 23.36 -1.43 -9.45
C ILE A 289 23.98 -2.43 -10.45
N ASP A 290 25.22 -2.90 -10.20
CA ASP A 290 25.89 -3.87 -11.10
C ASP A 290 25.27 -5.27 -11.13
N ARG A 291 24.35 -5.56 -10.20
CA ARG A 291 23.58 -6.82 -10.19
C ARG A 291 22.20 -6.68 -10.84
N LEU A 292 21.78 -5.45 -11.05
CA LEU A 292 20.45 -5.13 -11.60
C LEU A 292 20.51 -4.85 -13.10
N PHE A 293 21.67 -4.39 -13.58
CA PHE A 293 21.98 -4.05 -14.96
C PHE A 293 23.23 -4.79 -15.46
#